data_18605915aaa1d4078607e8bf35bb1659
#
_entry.id   18605915aaa1d4078607e8bf35bb1659
#
_cell.length_a   1.000
_cell.length_b   1.000
_cell.length_c   1.000
_cell.angle_alpha   90.00
_cell.angle_beta   90.00
_cell.angle_gamma   90.00
#
_symmetry.space_group_name_H-M   'P 1'
#
loop_
_entity.id
_entity.type
_entity.pdbx_description
1 polymer ?
#
loop_
_entity_poly.entity_id
_entity_poly.type
_entity_poly.pdbx_seq_one_letter_code
_entity_poly.pdbx_strand_id
1 'polypeptide(L)'
;MGKIRKKEIPQLIINTFTLLFFTISILFILRHYFQINLTSLLTTSAILSAVIGLALQDTITTFISGLILTTDNSLEIGDTIEINDICGKVVDTNWYSTKLQKVGGGVVSIPNNFLLKSITTNYYKKTNLILKINVGCSYGDPPNKVREILLNIASSNTKVLKNPEPYVVLLGFNDFSIDYELRIWVFDEYLRRARVETEIKTAIWYAFKREGIKIPFPVREILRPKDMIDDSDNIDKLYFKNIDFFKELNEEVINSLIEIASNKLYGKDEYIFYQDDEGESFFVIKQGKVVVIIDNREIATLGNGDFFGEMSLLSGKPRTASIKALEDTELLIIHKEHFKELIKDNKSIFDNVFKYLSEREKENLKNKQNFNLSLDFNKKQLQNLEKSVFRKLVKFFEI
;
A
#
# COMPACT_ATOMS: atom_id res chain seq x y z
N MET A 1 16.85 -14.93 -42.01
CA MET A 1 16.85 -14.15 -43.27
C MET A 1 15.44 -14.24 -43.89
N GLY A 2 14.55 -13.29 -43.57
CA GLY A 2 13.19 -13.24 -44.11
C GLY A 2 13.23 -12.58 -45.46
N LYS A 3 12.80 -13.28 -46.53
CA LYS A 3 12.60 -12.75 -47.87
C LYS A 3 11.58 -11.60 -47.77
N ILE A 4 12.02 -10.36 -48.00
CA ILE A 4 11.16 -9.21 -48.29
C ILE A 4 10.40 -9.55 -49.57
N ARG A 5 9.14 -9.99 -49.44
CA ARG A 5 8.23 -10.08 -50.58
C ARG A 5 8.03 -8.65 -51.14
N LYS A 6 8.66 -8.33 -52.26
CA LYS A 6 8.28 -7.12 -53.04
C LYS A 6 6.78 -7.25 -53.34
N LYS A 7 5.95 -6.47 -52.71
CA LYS A 7 4.53 -6.34 -53.03
C LYS A 7 4.50 -5.61 -54.39
N GLU A 8 4.19 -6.29 -55.47
CA GLU A 8 3.93 -5.68 -56.80
C GLU A 8 2.68 -4.79 -56.66
N ILE A 9 2.77 -3.59 -57.18
CA ILE A 9 1.60 -2.67 -57.25
C ILE A 9 0.56 -3.36 -58.15
N PRO A 10 -0.70 -3.50 -57.67
CA PRO A 10 -1.73 -4.15 -58.47
C PRO A 10 -1.87 -3.45 -59.82
N GLN A 11 -1.82 -4.24 -60.88
CA GLN A 11 -1.89 -3.77 -62.27
C GLN A 11 -3.10 -2.83 -62.52
N LEU A 12 -4.18 -3.08 -61.79
CA LEU A 12 -5.41 -2.25 -61.81
C LEU A 12 -5.15 -0.80 -61.40
N ILE A 13 -4.30 -0.55 -60.41
CA ILE A 13 -3.94 0.81 -59.96
C ILE A 13 -3.18 1.55 -61.09
N ILE A 14 -2.18 0.86 -61.68
CA ILE A 14 -1.40 1.43 -62.78
C ILE A 14 -2.32 1.79 -63.96
N ASN A 15 -3.20 0.86 -64.32
CA ASN A 15 -4.15 1.08 -65.43
C ASN A 15 -5.12 2.25 -65.15
N THR A 16 -5.60 2.39 -63.92
CA THR A 16 -6.50 3.49 -63.51
C THR A 16 -5.79 4.85 -63.59
N PHE A 17 -4.58 4.97 -63.10
CA PHE A 17 -3.80 6.20 -63.21
C PHE A 17 -3.44 6.53 -64.67
N THR A 18 -3.14 5.54 -65.45
CA THR A 18 -2.84 5.70 -66.90
C THR A 18 -4.07 6.21 -67.64
N LEU A 19 -5.25 5.62 -67.40
CA LEU A 19 -6.52 6.07 -67.98
C LEU A 19 -6.83 7.52 -67.57
N LEU A 20 -6.70 7.85 -66.30
CA LEU A 20 -6.92 9.20 -65.81
C LEU A 20 -5.99 10.23 -66.45
N PHE A 21 -4.71 9.90 -66.59
CA PHE A 21 -3.70 10.72 -67.22
C PHE A 21 -4.07 11.01 -68.68
N PHE A 22 -4.44 9.97 -69.45
CA PHE A 22 -4.86 10.16 -70.87
C PHE A 22 -6.15 10.94 -70.94
N THR A 23 -7.12 10.75 -70.10
CA THR A 23 -8.38 11.51 -70.11
C THR A 23 -8.11 13.00 -69.86
N ILE A 24 -7.31 13.35 -68.84
CA ILE A 24 -6.93 14.73 -68.53
C ILE A 24 -6.16 15.37 -69.75
N SER A 25 -5.23 14.62 -70.33
CA SER A 25 -4.46 15.09 -71.49
C SER A 25 -5.35 15.35 -72.66
N ILE A 26 -6.31 14.51 -73.00
CA ILE A 26 -7.27 14.68 -74.06
C ILE A 26 -8.15 15.94 -73.85
N LEU A 27 -8.68 16.12 -72.63
CA LEU A 27 -9.48 17.29 -72.26
C LEU A 27 -8.66 18.58 -72.36
N PHE A 28 -7.40 18.56 -71.99
CA PHE A 28 -6.51 19.73 -72.19
C PHE A 28 -6.29 20.07 -73.63
N ILE A 29 -6.06 19.10 -74.52
CA ILE A 29 -5.91 19.29 -75.97
C ILE A 29 -7.17 19.82 -76.55
N LEU A 30 -8.34 19.27 -76.26
CA LEU A 30 -9.64 19.71 -76.74
C LEU A 30 -9.90 21.17 -76.36
N ARG A 31 -9.59 21.59 -75.20
CA ARG A 31 -9.76 22.99 -74.74
C ARG A 31 -8.80 23.96 -75.42
N HIS A 32 -7.50 23.58 -75.48
CA HIS A 32 -6.45 24.51 -75.91
C HIS A 32 -6.32 24.64 -77.46
N TYR A 33 -6.42 23.54 -78.16
CA TYR A 33 -6.29 23.54 -79.65
C TYR A 33 -7.61 23.67 -80.38
N PHE A 34 -8.68 23.07 -79.90
CA PHE A 34 -9.98 23.09 -80.56
C PHE A 34 -10.93 24.13 -80.02
N GLN A 35 -10.53 24.86 -78.92
CA GLN A 35 -11.33 25.92 -78.25
C GLN A 35 -12.74 25.46 -77.85
N ILE A 36 -12.96 24.21 -77.60
CA ILE A 36 -14.25 23.66 -77.21
C ILE A 36 -14.58 24.14 -75.77
N ASN A 37 -15.80 24.64 -75.58
CA ASN A 37 -16.29 25.07 -74.30
C ASN A 37 -16.63 23.85 -73.43
N LEU A 38 -15.76 23.57 -72.48
CA LEU A 38 -15.90 22.44 -71.59
C LEU A 38 -16.62 22.78 -70.26
N THR A 39 -17.23 24.01 -70.17
CA THR A 39 -17.80 24.50 -68.91
C THR A 39 -18.90 23.57 -68.33
N SER A 40 -19.83 23.15 -69.24
CA SER A 40 -20.90 22.23 -68.80
C SER A 40 -20.39 20.86 -68.37
N LEU A 41 -19.37 20.36 -69.10
CA LEU A 41 -18.73 19.06 -68.72
C LEU A 41 -18.00 19.17 -67.40
N LEU A 42 -17.31 20.29 -67.14
CA LEU A 42 -16.61 20.52 -65.87
C LEU A 42 -17.59 20.65 -64.69
N THR A 43 -18.74 21.35 -64.91
CA THR A 43 -19.75 21.49 -63.86
C THR A 43 -20.36 20.12 -63.46
N THR A 44 -20.72 19.33 -64.45
CA THR A 44 -21.27 17.97 -64.21
C THR A 44 -20.23 17.04 -63.61
N SER A 45 -18.97 17.12 -64.04
CA SER A 45 -17.86 16.36 -63.50
C SER A 45 -17.55 16.73 -62.02
N ALA A 46 -17.72 18.04 -61.68
CA ALA A 46 -17.52 18.47 -60.29
C ALA A 46 -18.53 17.82 -59.34
N ILE A 47 -19.79 17.74 -59.72
CA ILE A 47 -20.83 17.06 -58.90
C ILE A 47 -20.52 15.56 -58.79
N LEU A 48 -20.18 14.92 -59.92
CA LEU A 48 -19.83 13.49 -59.90
C LEU A 48 -18.60 13.20 -59.05
N SER A 49 -17.59 14.07 -59.15
CA SER A 49 -16.35 13.96 -58.35
C SER A 49 -16.63 14.12 -56.86
N ALA A 50 -17.55 15.01 -56.46
CA ALA A 50 -17.95 15.16 -55.05
C ALA A 50 -18.62 13.88 -54.52
N VAL A 51 -19.54 13.30 -55.30
CA VAL A 51 -20.21 12.04 -54.94
C VAL A 51 -19.21 10.89 -54.83
N ILE A 52 -18.29 10.75 -55.78
CA ILE A 52 -17.24 9.73 -55.74
C ILE A 52 -16.28 9.97 -54.55
N GLY A 53 -15.91 11.24 -54.31
CA GLY A 53 -15.06 11.61 -53.17
C GLY A 53 -15.67 11.24 -51.83
N LEU A 54 -16.95 11.52 -51.65
CA LEU A 54 -17.69 11.11 -50.45
C LEU A 54 -17.76 9.57 -50.31
N ALA A 55 -18.03 8.86 -51.41
CA ALA A 55 -18.07 7.41 -51.41
C ALA A 55 -16.71 6.75 -51.10
N LEU A 56 -15.60 7.40 -51.45
CA LEU A 56 -14.25 6.90 -51.23
C LEU A 56 -13.59 7.44 -49.96
N GLN A 57 -14.27 8.34 -49.22
CA GLN A 57 -13.70 9.04 -48.06
C GLN A 57 -13.08 8.11 -47.05
N ASP A 58 -13.78 7.05 -46.65
CA ASP A 58 -13.26 6.10 -45.64
C ASP A 58 -12.06 5.30 -46.15
N THR A 59 -12.05 4.95 -47.43
CA THR A 59 -10.94 4.24 -48.05
C THR A 59 -9.68 5.10 -48.08
N ILE A 60 -9.82 6.37 -48.49
CA ILE A 60 -8.71 7.33 -48.53
C ILE A 60 -8.20 7.58 -47.09
N THR A 61 -9.11 7.80 -46.15
CA THR A 61 -8.74 7.98 -44.71
C THR A 61 -7.97 6.80 -44.18
N THR A 62 -8.41 5.58 -44.49
CA THR A 62 -7.72 4.36 -44.07
C THR A 62 -6.31 4.25 -44.66
N PHE A 63 -6.16 4.60 -45.93
CA PHE A 63 -4.86 4.59 -46.62
C PHE A 63 -3.90 5.62 -46.00
N ILE A 64 -4.36 6.87 -45.81
CA ILE A 64 -3.57 7.93 -45.18
C ILE A 64 -3.19 7.55 -43.74
N SER A 65 -4.13 6.97 -42.98
CA SER A 65 -3.85 6.44 -41.62
C SER A 65 -2.73 5.42 -41.63
N GLY A 66 -2.71 4.53 -42.62
CA GLY A 66 -1.64 3.55 -42.78
C GLY A 66 -0.27 4.19 -43.02
N LEU A 67 -0.23 5.25 -43.83
CA LEU A 67 1.00 6.00 -44.07
C LEU A 67 1.47 6.71 -42.79
N ILE A 68 0.57 7.35 -42.05
CA ILE A 68 0.89 8.02 -40.76
C ILE A 68 1.47 7.02 -39.79
N LEU A 69 0.81 5.88 -39.54
CA LEU A 69 1.27 4.85 -38.61
C LEU A 69 2.65 4.30 -38.97
N THR A 70 2.94 4.18 -40.29
CA THR A 70 4.23 3.67 -40.76
C THR A 70 5.34 4.72 -40.65
N THR A 71 5.01 6.01 -40.88
CA THR A 71 5.98 7.11 -40.87
C THR A 71 6.32 7.54 -39.42
N ASP A 72 5.33 7.55 -38.53
CA ASP A 72 5.48 8.00 -37.16
C ASP A 72 6.17 6.95 -36.27
N ASN A 73 6.39 5.73 -36.76
CA ASN A 73 6.95 4.60 -36.01
C ASN A 73 6.24 4.35 -34.67
N SER A 74 5.00 4.80 -34.53
CA SER A 74 4.21 4.64 -33.30
C SER A 74 3.90 3.17 -33.00
N LEU A 75 3.96 2.31 -34.01
CA LEU A 75 3.74 0.86 -33.92
C LEU A 75 4.75 0.10 -34.78
N GLU A 76 5.49 -0.81 -34.15
CA GLU A 76 6.43 -1.70 -34.84
C GLU A 76 5.91 -3.13 -34.86
N ILE A 77 6.32 -3.90 -35.89
CA ILE A 77 6.05 -5.33 -35.93
C ILE A 77 6.79 -5.98 -34.75
N GLY A 78 6.04 -6.66 -33.92
CA GLY A 78 6.54 -7.27 -32.70
C GLY A 78 6.13 -6.57 -31.41
N ASP A 79 5.58 -5.36 -31.49
CA ASP A 79 5.02 -4.67 -30.34
C ASP A 79 3.78 -5.39 -29.81
N THR A 80 3.56 -5.30 -28.52
CA THR A 80 2.32 -5.73 -27.91
C THR A 80 1.46 -4.51 -27.65
N ILE A 81 0.29 -4.48 -28.26
CA ILE A 81 -0.65 -3.35 -28.12
C ILE A 81 -1.99 -3.82 -27.57
N GLU A 82 -2.63 -2.90 -26.87
CA GLU A 82 -3.99 -3.07 -26.38
C GLU A 82 -4.87 -1.93 -26.95
N ILE A 83 -5.98 -2.33 -27.53
CA ILE A 83 -6.97 -1.44 -28.13
C ILE A 83 -8.37 -1.98 -27.84
N ASN A 84 -9.23 -1.22 -27.17
CA ASN A 84 -10.61 -1.63 -26.83
C ASN A 84 -10.71 -3.08 -26.33
N ASP A 85 -10.00 -3.45 -25.27
CA ASP A 85 -9.95 -4.80 -24.69
C ASP A 85 -9.35 -5.91 -25.60
N ILE A 86 -8.88 -5.56 -26.77
CA ILE A 86 -8.14 -6.48 -27.65
C ILE A 86 -6.65 -6.28 -27.42
N CYS A 87 -6.02 -7.26 -26.76
CA CYS A 87 -4.58 -7.26 -26.59
C CYS A 87 -3.95 -8.30 -27.51
N GLY A 88 -2.88 -7.89 -28.18
CA GLY A 88 -2.15 -8.78 -29.08
C GLY A 88 -0.82 -8.23 -29.56
N LYS A 89 -0.03 -9.10 -30.16
CA LYS A 89 1.25 -8.76 -30.77
C LYS A 89 1.06 -8.35 -32.23
N VAL A 90 1.62 -7.22 -32.63
CA VAL A 90 1.64 -6.78 -34.04
C VAL A 90 2.46 -7.76 -34.86
N VAL A 91 1.82 -8.45 -35.81
CA VAL A 91 2.47 -9.44 -36.69
C VAL A 91 2.65 -8.96 -38.12
N ASP A 92 1.78 -8.07 -38.57
CA ASP A 92 1.83 -7.48 -39.90
C ASP A 92 1.16 -6.10 -39.90
N THR A 93 1.73 -5.17 -40.62
CA THR A 93 1.13 -3.83 -40.87
C THR A 93 1.26 -3.53 -42.33
N ASN A 94 0.15 -3.16 -42.95
CA ASN A 94 0.12 -2.70 -44.33
C ASN A 94 -0.62 -1.37 -44.42
N TRP A 95 -0.71 -0.82 -45.63
CA TRP A 95 -1.35 0.48 -45.85
C TRP A 95 -2.85 0.56 -45.49
N TYR A 96 -3.51 -0.59 -45.33
CA TYR A 96 -4.96 -0.66 -45.06
C TYR A 96 -5.26 -1.10 -43.64
N SER A 97 -4.54 -2.09 -43.13
CA SER A 97 -4.81 -2.72 -41.83
C SER A 97 -3.55 -3.17 -41.10
N THR A 98 -3.66 -3.17 -39.81
CA THR A 98 -2.67 -3.79 -38.86
C THR A 98 -3.22 -5.10 -38.31
N LYS A 99 -2.43 -6.17 -38.35
CA LYS A 99 -2.82 -7.50 -37.86
C LYS A 99 -2.22 -7.74 -36.48
N LEU A 100 -3.08 -8.11 -35.55
CA LEU A 100 -2.68 -8.48 -34.18
C LEU A 100 -2.91 -9.98 -33.94
N GLN A 101 -1.88 -10.66 -33.46
CA GLN A 101 -2.02 -12.00 -32.95
C GLN A 101 -2.43 -11.94 -31.47
N LYS A 102 -3.64 -12.41 -31.17
CA LYS A 102 -4.14 -12.45 -29.79
C LYS A 102 -3.36 -13.44 -28.90
N VAL A 103 -3.33 -13.19 -27.60
CA VAL A 103 -2.73 -14.05 -26.60
C VAL A 103 -3.33 -15.47 -26.58
N GLY A 104 -4.63 -15.58 -26.77
CA GLY A 104 -5.38 -16.84 -26.83
C GLY A 104 -5.38 -17.54 -28.18
N GLY A 105 -4.59 -17.06 -29.16
CA GLY A 105 -4.61 -17.54 -30.54
C GLY A 105 -5.54 -16.71 -31.43
N GLY A 106 -5.41 -16.93 -32.75
CA GLY A 106 -6.13 -16.16 -33.76
C GLY A 106 -5.48 -14.82 -34.10
N VAL A 107 -5.77 -14.34 -35.31
CA VAL A 107 -5.28 -13.06 -35.81
C VAL A 107 -6.49 -12.13 -36.04
N VAL A 108 -6.43 -10.93 -35.49
CA VAL A 108 -7.41 -9.87 -35.71
C VAL A 108 -6.81 -8.87 -36.66
N SER A 109 -7.55 -8.52 -37.71
CA SER A 109 -7.19 -7.44 -38.62
C SER A 109 -7.96 -6.19 -38.26
N ILE A 110 -7.25 -5.13 -37.95
CA ILE A 110 -7.82 -3.85 -37.53
C ILE A 110 -7.54 -2.81 -38.65
N PRO A 111 -8.57 -2.16 -39.23
CA PRO A 111 -8.36 -1.08 -40.17
C PRO A 111 -7.55 0.07 -39.55
N ASN A 112 -6.61 0.64 -40.33
CA ASN A 112 -5.69 1.62 -39.78
C ASN A 112 -6.39 2.93 -39.36
N ASN A 113 -7.49 3.32 -40.00
CA ASN A 113 -8.29 4.47 -39.58
C ASN A 113 -8.93 4.28 -38.23
N PHE A 114 -9.33 3.03 -37.88
CA PHE A 114 -9.87 2.71 -36.59
C PHE A 114 -8.76 2.73 -35.50
N LEU A 115 -7.60 2.18 -35.83
CA LEU A 115 -6.44 2.16 -34.93
C LEU A 115 -6.00 3.60 -34.57
N LEU A 116 -5.93 4.50 -35.56
CA LEU A 116 -5.48 5.87 -35.36
C LEU A 116 -6.50 6.70 -34.54
N LYS A 117 -7.79 6.40 -34.65
CA LYS A 117 -8.87 7.11 -33.93
C LYS A 117 -9.09 6.54 -32.51
N SER A 118 -8.58 5.37 -32.21
CA SER A 118 -8.77 4.70 -30.93
C SER A 118 -7.63 5.00 -29.97
N ILE A 119 -7.94 4.94 -28.65
CA ILE A 119 -6.90 4.96 -27.62
C ILE A 119 -6.18 3.62 -27.70
N THR A 120 -4.89 3.68 -27.97
CA THR A 120 -4.03 2.52 -28.09
C THR A 120 -2.94 2.58 -27.03
N THR A 121 -2.84 1.54 -26.22
CA THR A 121 -1.71 1.39 -25.27
C THR A 121 -0.67 0.48 -25.92
N ASN A 122 0.55 1.00 -26.14
CA ASN A 122 1.67 0.23 -26.64
C ASN A 122 2.54 -0.21 -25.47
N TYR A 123 2.62 -1.52 -25.24
CA TYR A 123 3.51 -2.14 -24.25
C TYR A 123 4.87 -2.41 -24.93
N TYR A 124 5.67 -1.36 -25.00
CA TYR A 124 6.96 -1.38 -25.70
C TYR A 124 7.88 -2.40 -25.05
N LYS A 125 8.67 -3.11 -25.89
CA LYS A 125 9.75 -4.00 -25.41
C LYS A 125 10.68 -3.19 -24.49
N LYS A 126 10.95 -3.68 -23.28
CA LYS A 126 11.79 -3.08 -22.24
C LYS A 126 11.10 -2.05 -21.33
N THR A 127 9.80 -1.98 -21.28
CA THR A 127 9.10 -1.14 -20.32
C THR A 127 8.84 -1.94 -19.05
N ASN A 128 9.14 -1.35 -17.90
CA ASN A 128 8.75 -1.90 -16.62
C ASN A 128 7.23 -1.82 -16.49
N LEU A 129 6.58 -2.97 -16.37
CA LEU A 129 5.14 -3.04 -16.19
C LEU A 129 4.81 -3.12 -14.71
N ILE A 130 3.85 -2.32 -14.28
CA ILE A 130 3.30 -2.41 -12.93
C ILE A 130 2.19 -3.47 -12.89
N LEU A 131 2.32 -4.41 -11.97
CA LEU A 131 1.26 -5.34 -11.60
C LEU A 131 0.65 -4.93 -10.28
N LYS A 132 -0.68 -4.92 -10.23
CA LYS A 132 -1.48 -4.59 -9.06
C LYS A 132 -2.15 -5.86 -8.58
N ILE A 133 -1.84 -6.29 -7.39
CA ILE A 133 -2.35 -7.53 -6.80
C ILE A 133 -3.17 -7.17 -5.57
N ASN A 134 -4.49 -7.31 -5.68
CA ASN A 134 -5.40 -7.03 -4.60
C ASN A 134 -5.53 -8.23 -3.68
N VAL A 135 -5.54 -7.98 -2.38
CA VAL A 135 -5.73 -8.98 -1.33
C VAL A 135 -6.47 -8.34 -0.15
N GLY A 136 -7.47 -9.06 0.37
CA GLY A 136 -8.20 -8.68 1.57
C GLY A 136 -7.74 -9.49 2.78
N CYS A 137 -7.63 -8.83 3.93
CA CYS A 137 -7.30 -9.44 5.22
C CYS A 137 -8.38 -9.13 6.26
N SER A 138 -8.43 -9.94 7.32
CA SER A 138 -9.35 -9.72 8.42
C SER A 138 -8.99 -8.47 9.23
N TYR A 139 -9.98 -7.84 9.85
CA TYR A 139 -9.79 -6.71 10.77
C TYR A 139 -8.96 -7.05 12.01
N GLY A 140 -8.87 -8.34 12.37
CA GLY A 140 -8.01 -8.80 13.46
C GLY A 140 -6.52 -8.92 13.11
N ASP A 141 -6.14 -8.72 11.85
CA ASP A 141 -4.75 -8.84 11.43
C ASP A 141 -4.10 -7.45 11.39
N PRO A 142 -2.97 -7.22 12.13
CA PRO A 142 -2.31 -5.92 12.17
C PRO A 142 -1.82 -5.46 10.79
N PRO A 143 -2.17 -4.23 10.34
CA PRO A 143 -1.83 -3.76 9.01
C PRO A 143 -0.34 -3.74 8.68
N ASN A 144 0.51 -3.42 9.64
CA ASN A 144 1.96 -3.41 9.45
C ASN A 144 2.51 -4.81 9.20
N LYS A 145 2.01 -5.83 9.90
CA LYS A 145 2.39 -7.24 9.69
C LYS A 145 2.00 -7.71 8.30
N VAL A 146 0.78 -7.40 7.86
CA VAL A 146 0.30 -7.74 6.51
C VAL A 146 1.18 -7.08 5.44
N ARG A 147 1.49 -5.79 5.60
CA ARG A 147 2.36 -5.05 4.67
C ARG A 147 3.75 -5.67 4.58
N GLU A 148 4.35 -6.01 5.69
CA GLU A 148 5.68 -6.62 5.74
C GLU A 148 5.72 -7.97 5.02
N ILE A 149 4.73 -8.83 5.26
CA ILE A 149 4.62 -10.14 4.60
C ILE A 149 4.51 -9.97 3.08
N LEU A 150 3.65 -9.05 2.61
CA LEU A 150 3.47 -8.78 1.19
C LEU A 150 4.76 -8.27 0.52
N LEU A 151 5.49 -7.37 1.18
CA LEU A 151 6.77 -6.85 0.69
C LEU A 151 7.85 -7.94 0.66
N ASN A 152 7.91 -8.80 1.66
CA ASN A 152 8.86 -9.93 1.71
C ASN A 152 8.61 -10.92 0.56
N ILE A 153 7.34 -11.20 0.24
CA ILE A 153 6.97 -12.05 -0.90
C ILE A 153 7.41 -11.41 -2.22
N ALA A 154 7.13 -10.12 -2.40
CA ALA A 154 7.54 -9.41 -3.61
C ALA A 154 9.06 -9.40 -3.79
N SER A 155 9.80 -9.10 -2.73
CA SER A 155 11.27 -9.01 -2.75
C SER A 155 11.95 -10.36 -2.96
N SER A 156 11.32 -11.46 -2.57
CA SER A 156 11.85 -12.82 -2.75
C SER A 156 11.63 -13.40 -4.15
N ASN A 157 10.73 -12.81 -4.94
CA ASN A 157 10.45 -13.28 -6.30
C ASN A 157 11.46 -12.68 -7.30
N THR A 158 12.18 -13.54 -8.01
CA THR A 158 13.24 -13.15 -8.97
C THR A 158 12.73 -12.38 -10.19
N LYS A 159 11.43 -12.46 -10.48
CA LYS A 159 10.79 -11.77 -11.61
C LYS A 159 10.35 -10.36 -11.26
N VAL A 160 10.31 -10.02 -9.96
CA VAL A 160 9.97 -8.70 -9.47
C VAL A 160 11.24 -7.83 -9.46
N LEU A 161 11.11 -6.63 -10.02
CA LEU A 161 12.21 -5.67 -10.03
C LEU A 161 12.44 -5.10 -8.63
N LYS A 162 13.72 -4.90 -8.29
CA LYS A 162 14.12 -4.23 -7.05
C LYS A 162 14.10 -2.70 -7.19
N ASN A 163 14.16 -2.20 -8.41
CA ASN A 163 14.08 -0.78 -8.73
C ASN A 163 13.21 -0.60 -9.98
N PRO A 164 12.05 0.06 -9.89
CA PRO A 164 11.46 0.65 -8.67
C PRO A 164 11.10 -0.39 -7.59
N GLU A 165 11.18 0.02 -6.32
CA GLU A 165 10.85 -0.88 -5.20
C GLU A 165 9.37 -1.25 -5.16
N PRO A 166 9.02 -2.50 -4.82
CA PRO A 166 7.64 -2.89 -4.53
C PRO A 166 7.07 -2.10 -3.34
N TYR A 167 5.81 -1.76 -3.40
CA TYR A 167 5.14 -1.16 -2.26
C TYR A 167 3.69 -1.62 -2.11
N VAL A 168 3.16 -1.50 -0.91
CA VAL A 168 1.79 -1.89 -0.55
C VAL A 168 0.98 -0.64 -0.26
N VAL A 169 -0.20 -0.57 -0.85
CA VAL A 169 -1.21 0.46 -0.60
C VAL A 169 -2.37 -0.18 0.16
N LEU A 170 -2.77 0.42 1.27
CA LEU A 170 -4.05 0.11 1.91
C LEU A 170 -5.12 0.85 1.12
N LEU A 171 -6.00 0.11 0.45
CA LEU A 171 -7.04 0.68 -0.41
C LEU A 171 -8.23 1.20 0.39
N GLY A 172 -8.61 0.50 1.45
CA GLY A 172 -9.74 0.88 2.27
C GLY A 172 -10.17 -0.20 3.26
N PHE A 173 -11.14 0.18 4.07
CA PHE A 173 -11.80 -0.68 5.05
C PHE A 173 -13.19 -1.01 4.49
N ASN A 174 -13.38 -2.26 4.06
CA ASN A 174 -14.61 -2.75 3.47
C ASN A 174 -15.46 -3.54 4.48
N ASP A 175 -16.65 -3.97 4.09
CA ASP A 175 -17.63 -4.62 4.98
C ASP A 175 -17.06 -5.80 5.78
N PHE A 176 -16.11 -6.56 5.21
CA PHE A 176 -15.57 -7.79 5.82
C PHE A 176 -14.05 -7.87 5.78
N SER A 177 -13.38 -6.90 5.13
CA SER A 177 -11.93 -6.93 4.89
C SER A 177 -11.28 -5.56 4.96
N ILE A 178 -10.02 -5.56 5.34
CA ILE A 178 -9.09 -4.47 5.02
C ILE A 178 -8.43 -4.85 3.71
N ASP A 179 -8.59 -4.02 2.68
CA ASP A 179 -8.10 -4.32 1.36
C ASP A 179 -6.75 -3.64 1.08
N TYR A 180 -5.83 -4.43 0.56
CA TYR A 180 -4.48 -4.01 0.19
C TYR A 180 -4.25 -4.24 -1.30
N GLU A 181 -3.45 -3.37 -1.90
CA GLU A 181 -2.93 -3.52 -3.26
C GLU A 181 -1.40 -3.59 -3.21
N LEU A 182 -0.84 -4.77 -3.49
CA LEU A 182 0.58 -4.95 -3.68
C LEU A 182 0.94 -4.51 -5.10
N ARG A 183 1.79 -3.49 -5.22
CA ARG A 183 2.31 -2.97 -6.49
C ARG A 183 3.73 -3.44 -6.71
N ILE A 184 3.92 -4.19 -7.78
CA ILE A 184 5.21 -4.73 -8.17
C ILE A 184 5.54 -4.35 -9.61
N TRP A 185 6.80 -4.18 -9.92
CA TRP A 185 7.27 -3.99 -11.29
C TRP A 185 7.90 -5.27 -11.80
N VAL A 186 7.53 -5.63 -13.02
CA VAL A 186 8.10 -6.76 -13.74
C VAL A 186 8.71 -6.28 -15.05
N PHE A 187 9.84 -6.88 -15.42
CA PHE A 187 10.49 -6.57 -16.67
C PHE A 187 9.93 -7.46 -17.77
N ASP A 188 9.57 -6.80 -18.87
CA ASP A 188 9.26 -7.41 -20.15
C ASP A 188 8.28 -8.60 -20.13
N GLU A 189 7.26 -8.47 -20.94
CA GLU A 189 6.24 -9.43 -21.31
C GLU A 189 4.89 -9.26 -20.60
N TYR A 190 4.16 -8.28 -21.13
CA TYR A 190 2.72 -8.19 -20.89
C TYR A 190 2.03 -9.58 -20.95
N LEU A 191 2.49 -10.46 -21.81
CA LEU A 191 1.95 -11.80 -22.00
C LEU A 191 2.26 -12.77 -20.84
N ARG A 192 3.27 -12.51 -20.04
CA ARG A 192 3.66 -13.33 -18.88
C ARG A 192 3.15 -12.79 -17.56
N ARG A 193 2.56 -11.60 -17.56
CA ARG A 193 2.04 -10.96 -16.34
C ARG A 193 1.13 -11.87 -15.53
N ALA A 194 0.21 -12.58 -16.19
CA ALA A 194 -0.74 -13.47 -15.52
C ALA A 194 -0.04 -14.64 -14.78
N ARG A 195 1.09 -15.12 -15.30
CA ARG A 195 1.88 -16.16 -14.62
C ARG A 195 2.55 -15.61 -13.37
N VAL A 196 3.17 -14.43 -13.46
CA VAL A 196 3.81 -13.77 -12.30
C VAL A 196 2.77 -13.44 -11.25
N GLU A 197 1.63 -12.90 -11.65
CA GLU A 197 0.51 -12.59 -10.77
C GLU A 197 0.01 -13.85 -10.02
N THR A 198 -0.13 -14.98 -10.73
CA THR A 198 -0.53 -16.26 -10.12
C THR A 198 0.54 -16.75 -9.13
N GLU A 199 1.82 -16.68 -9.48
CA GLU A 199 2.91 -17.08 -8.59
C GLU A 199 2.89 -16.25 -7.29
N ILE A 200 2.73 -14.94 -7.40
CA ILE A 200 2.66 -14.05 -6.22
C ILE A 200 1.39 -14.32 -5.40
N LYS A 201 0.21 -14.43 -6.02
CA LYS A 201 -1.02 -14.74 -5.30
C LYS A 201 -0.93 -16.09 -4.56
N THR A 202 -0.33 -17.08 -5.19
CA THR A 202 -0.09 -18.39 -4.55
C THR A 202 0.86 -18.25 -3.36
N ALA A 203 1.95 -17.50 -3.51
CA ALA A 203 2.90 -17.25 -2.42
C ALA A 203 2.24 -16.48 -1.25
N ILE A 204 1.38 -15.50 -1.55
CA ILE A 204 0.59 -14.77 -0.55
C ILE A 204 -0.27 -15.74 0.26
N TRP A 205 -1.01 -16.63 -0.42
CA TRP A 205 -1.88 -17.58 0.27
C TRP A 205 -1.11 -18.46 1.26
N TYR A 206 0.05 -19.03 0.82
CA TYR A 206 0.87 -19.86 1.70
C TYR A 206 1.51 -19.07 2.84
N ALA A 207 1.97 -17.86 2.60
CA ALA A 207 2.55 -17.00 3.63
C ALA A 207 1.50 -16.61 4.67
N PHE A 208 0.31 -16.21 4.25
CA PHE A 208 -0.80 -15.89 5.15
C PHE A 208 -1.16 -17.06 6.04
N LYS A 209 -1.23 -18.28 5.47
CA LYS A 209 -1.46 -19.50 6.27
C LYS A 209 -0.39 -19.74 7.33
N ARG A 210 0.88 -19.55 7.00
CA ARG A 210 2.00 -19.73 7.96
C ARG A 210 1.99 -18.69 9.08
N GLU A 211 1.68 -17.44 8.72
CA GLU A 211 1.73 -16.30 9.64
C GLU A 211 0.42 -16.07 10.41
N GLY A 212 -0.58 -16.94 10.17
CA GLY A 212 -1.88 -16.84 10.82
C GLY A 212 -2.79 -15.72 10.32
N ILE A 213 -2.42 -15.07 9.22
CA ILE A 213 -3.27 -14.04 8.59
C ILE A 213 -4.52 -14.70 7.98
N LYS A 214 -5.68 -14.10 8.25
CA LYS A 214 -6.96 -14.63 7.80
C LYS A 214 -7.45 -13.89 6.55
N ILE A 215 -7.71 -14.64 5.48
CA ILE A 215 -8.50 -14.15 4.35
C ILE A 215 -9.96 -14.24 4.77
N PRO A 216 -10.67 -13.12 4.93
CA PRO A 216 -11.98 -13.11 5.56
C PRO A 216 -13.05 -13.71 4.65
N PHE A 217 -13.98 -14.39 5.29
CA PHE A 217 -15.28 -14.70 4.69
C PHE A 217 -16.30 -13.63 5.11
N PRO A 218 -17.43 -13.47 4.41
CA PRO A 218 -18.53 -12.67 4.94
C PRO A 218 -18.95 -13.17 6.32
N VAL A 219 -18.74 -12.37 7.36
CA VAL A 219 -19.07 -12.69 8.75
C VAL A 219 -20.29 -11.86 9.17
N ARG A 220 -21.24 -12.50 9.82
CA ARG A 220 -22.34 -11.82 10.51
C ARG A 220 -22.23 -12.09 12.00
N GLU A 221 -22.01 -11.03 12.75
CA GLU A 221 -22.02 -11.10 14.21
C GLU A 221 -23.49 -11.10 14.70
N ILE A 222 -23.86 -12.16 15.44
CA ILE A 222 -25.19 -12.27 16.04
C ILE A 222 -25.00 -12.11 17.55
N LEU A 223 -25.25 -10.91 18.06
CA LEU A 223 -25.20 -10.63 19.49
C LEU A 223 -26.43 -11.24 20.17
N ARG A 224 -26.20 -12.18 21.06
CA ARG A 224 -27.23 -12.71 21.97
C ARG A 224 -27.00 -12.11 23.37
N PRO A 225 -28.06 -11.84 24.14
CA PRO A 225 -27.91 -11.24 25.47
C PRO A 225 -27.01 -12.01 26.46
N LYS A 226 -26.72 -13.29 26.17
CA LYS A 226 -25.84 -14.15 26.99
C LYS A 226 -24.36 -14.13 26.59
N ASP A 227 -24.03 -13.62 25.41
CA ASP A 227 -22.68 -13.70 24.83
C ASP A 227 -21.80 -12.50 25.22
N MET A 228 -22.24 -11.67 26.19
CA MET A 228 -21.47 -10.52 26.72
C MET A 228 -20.46 -10.91 27.81
N ILE A 229 -20.18 -12.19 28.01
CA ILE A 229 -19.11 -12.62 28.91
C ILE A 229 -17.88 -12.90 28.06
N ASP A 230 -16.94 -11.97 28.14
CA ASP A 230 -15.70 -11.99 27.35
C ASP A 230 -14.74 -13.05 27.89
N ASP A 231 -14.31 -14.00 27.05
CA ASP A 231 -13.30 -15.02 27.40
C ASP A 231 -11.86 -14.44 27.47
N SER A 232 -11.68 -13.13 27.30
CA SER A 232 -10.38 -12.45 27.35
C SER A 232 -9.74 -12.46 28.75
N ASP A 233 -10.54 -12.55 29.79
CA ASP A 233 -10.11 -12.47 31.19
C ASP A 233 -9.06 -13.52 31.61
N ASN A 234 -9.10 -14.72 31.02
CA ASN A 234 -8.18 -15.80 31.38
C ASN A 234 -6.75 -15.62 30.81
N ILE A 235 -6.64 -14.98 29.67
CA ILE A 235 -5.35 -14.73 29.01
C ILE A 235 -4.62 -13.59 29.72
N ASP A 236 -5.34 -12.55 30.11
CA ASP A 236 -4.78 -11.39 30.79
C ASP A 236 -4.24 -11.73 32.19
N LYS A 237 -4.88 -12.68 32.88
CA LYS A 237 -4.36 -13.23 34.19
C LYS A 237 -2.95 -13.77 34.13
N LEU A 238 -2.64 -14.53 33.09
CA LEU A 238 -1.30 -15.08 32.85
C LEU A 238 -0.26 -14.01 32.61
N TYR A 239 -0.64 -12.95 31.90
CA TYR A 239 0.24 -11.81 31.62
C TYR A 239 0.58 -11.03 32.90
N PHE A 240 -0.41 -10.67 33.71
CA PHE A 240 -0.17 -9.94 34.97
C PHE A 240 0.71 -10.69 35.96
N LYS A 241 0.56 -12.03 36.05
CA LYS A 241 1.40 -12.87 36.91
C LYS A 241 2.87 -12.92 36.47
N ASN A 242 3.15 -12.69 35.21
CA ASN A 242 4.52 -12.72 34.68
C ASN A 242 5.23 -11.37 34.77
N ILE A 243 4.52 -10.29 35.04
CA ILE A 243 5.08 -8.95 35.18
C ILE A 243 5.68 -8.81 36.59
N ASP A 244 6.98 -8.51 36.71
CA ASP A 244 7.70 -8.42 37.95
C ASP A 244 7.03 -7.55 39.01
N PHE A 245 6.42 -6.47 38.61
CA PHE A 245 5.71 -5.53 39.44
C PHE A 245 4.44 -6.13 40.10
N PHE A 246 3.77 -7.08 39.43
CA PHE A 246 2.52 -7.68 39.87
C PHE A 246 2.68 -9.08 40.45
N LYS A 247 3.89 -9.66 40.40
CA LYS A 247 4.16 -11.06 40.90
C LYS A 247 3.80 -11.31 42.34
N GLU A 248 3.92 -10.28 43.18
CA GLU A 248 3.66 -10.39 44.62
C GLU A 248 2.20 -10.08 45.00
N LEU A 249 1.33 -9.78 43.99
CA LEU A 249 -0.07 -9.49 44.24
C LEU A 249 -0.89 -10.77 44.35
N ASN A 250 -1.90 -10.75 45.21
CA ASN A 250 -2.84 -11.86 45.34
C ASN A 250 -3.78 -11.92 44.10
N GLU A 251 -4.41 -13.08 43.89
CA GLU A 251 -5.25 -13.32 42.72
C GLU A 251 -6.47 -12.39 42.65
N GLU A 252 -7.03 -11.99 43.78
CA GLU A 252 -8.18 -11.08 43.84
C GLU A 252 -7.83 -9.71 43.31
N VAL A 253 -6.66 -9.18 43.64
CA VAL A 253 -6.17 -7.91 43.18
C VAL A 253 -5.84 -7.95 41.68
N ILE A 254 -5.23 -9.03 41.20
CA ILE A 254 -4.97 -9.20 39.75
C ILE A 254 -6.27 -9.24 38.99
N ASN A 255 -7.29 -9.93 39.47
CA ASN A 255 -8.61 -9.93 38.80
C ASN A 255 -9.23 -8.51 38.75
N SER A 256 -9.18 -7.79 39.85
CA SER A 256 -9.66 -6.41 39.89
C SER A 256 -8.89 -5.48 38.93
N LEU A 257 -7.57 -5.67 38.78
CA LEU A 257 -6.74 -4.93 37.81
C LEU A 257 -7.15 -5.22 36.37
N ILE A 258 -7.47 -6.46 36.05
CA ILE A 258 -7.90 -6.88 34.72
C ILE A 258 -9.26 -6.26 34.36
N GLU A 259 -10.21 -6.31 35.30
CA GLU A 259 -11.55 -5.73 35.09
C GLU A 259 -11.53 -4.24 34.80
N ILE A 260 -10.56 -3.49 35.35
CA ILE A 260 -10.45 -2.02 35.20
C ILE A 260 -9.45 -1.61 34.10
N ALA A 261 -8.59 -2.51 33.65
CA ALA A 261 -7.61 -2.24 32.61
C ALA A 261 -8.27 -2.24 31.22
N SER A 262 -7.93 -1.27 30.40
CA SER A 262 -8.34 -1.23 28.99
C SER A 262 -7.19 -1.62 28.09
N ASN A 263 -7.46 -2.52 27.12
CA ASN A 263 -6.51 -2.89 26.08
C ASN A 263 -6.53 -1.86 24.94
N LYS A 264 -5.34 -1.40 24.52
CA LYS A 264 -5.19 -0.56 23.33
C LYS A 264 -4.01 -1.03 22.48
N LEU A 265 -4.22 -1.03 21.18
CA LEU A 265 -3.20 -1.37 20.18
C LEU A 265 -2.67 -0.08 19.55
N TYR A 266 -1.35 0.05 19.49
CA TYR A 266 -0.64 1.13 18.84
C TYR A 266 0.18 0.57 17.70
N GLY A 267 0.12 1.22 16.53
CA GLY A 267 0.91 0.83 15.37
C GLY A 267 2.36 1.26 15.48
N LYS A 268 3.23 0.59 14.74
CA LYS A 268 4.64 0.98 14.64
C LYS A 268 4.75 2.47 14.28
N ASP A 269 5.69 3.17 14.93
CA ASP A 269 5.97 4.59 14.81
C ASP A 269 4.88 5.53 15.38
N GLU A 270 3.83 5.01 16.01
CA GLU A 270 2.80 5.79 16.67
C GLU A 270 3.27 6.28 18.04
N TYR A 271 2.95 7.54 18.39
CA TYR A 271 3.21 8.09 19.71
C TYR A 271 2.05 7.76 20.65
N ILE A 272 2.36 7.20 21.82
CA ILE A 272 1.40 6.91 22.88
C ILE A 272 1.04 8.23 23.60
N PHE A 273 2.03 9.05 23.89
CA PHE A 273 1.90 10.42 24.39
C PHE A 273 3.23 11.18 24.18
N TYR A 274 3.16 12.49 24.27
CA TYR A 274 4.31 13.37 24.15
C TYR A 274 4.80 13.84 25.51
N GLN A 275 6.09 14.25 25.57
CA GLN A 275 6.66 14.94 26.71
C GLN A 275 5.83 16.21 26.99
N ASP A 276 5.65 16.54 28.26
CA ASP A 276 4.86 17.66 28.77
C ASP A 276 3.35 17.55 28.61
N ASP A 277 2.82 16.45 28.03
CA ASP A 277 1.38 16.16 28.04
C ASP A 277 0.89 15.97 29.50
N GLU A 278 -0.36 16.36 29.77
CA GLU A 278 -1.04 15.95 30.97
C GLU A 278 -1.33 14.44 30.94
N GLY A 279 -1.13 13.73 32.05
CA GLY A 279 -1.30 12.29 32.04
C GLY A 279 -1.79 11.68 33.35
N GLU A 280 -2.95 11.04 33.28
CA GLU A 280 -3.59 10.36 34.41
C GLU A 280 -3.68 8.83 34.18
N SER A 281 -2.82 8.28 33.36
CA SER A 281 -2.82 6.85 33.02
C SER A 281 -1.43 6.25 33.18
N PHE A 282 -1.42 4.98 33.53
CA PHE A 282 -0.29 4.09 33.64
C PHE A 282 -0.42 3.01 32.59
N PHE A 283 0.67 2.62 31.97
CA PHE A 283 0.70 1.73 30.83
C PHE A 283 1.60 0.54 31.12
N VAL A 284 1.13 -0.67 30.79
CA VAL A 284 1.91 -1.91 30.83
C VAL A 284 2.01 -2.48 29.43
N ILE A 285 3.22 -2.85 29.02
CA ILE A 285 3.45 -3.45 27.70
C ILE A 285 3.10 -4.93 27.77
N LYS A 286 1.96 -5.29 27.15
CA LYS A 286 1.53 -6.67 27.01
C LYS A 286 2.33 -7.37 25.91
N GLN A 287 2.47 -6.72 24.78
CA GLN A 287 3.24 -7.20 23.64
C GLN A 287 3.82 -6.02 22.86
N GLY A 288 5.06 -6.17 22.38
CA GLY A 288 5.72 -5.17 21.56
C GLY A 288 6.84 -4.44 22.29
N LYS A 289 7.29 -3.32 21.71
CA LYS A 289 8.37 -2.48 22.23
C LYS A 289 8.07 -1.02 22.02
N VAL A 290 8.47 -0.21 23.00
CA VAL A 290 8.39 1.24 22.90
C VAL A 290 9.74 1.87 23.18
N VAL A 291 9.98 3.05 22.66
CA VAL A 291 11.15 3.88 22.96
C VAL A 291 10.74 5.09 23.79
N VAL A 292 11.54 5.37 24.79
CA VAL A 292 11.41 6.53 25.66
C VAL A 292 12.27 7.65 25.09
N ILE A 293 11.66 8.80 24.82
CA ILE A 293 12.31 9.95 24.17
C ILE A 293 12.20 11.17 25.11
N ILE A 294 13.34 11.76 25.45
CA ILE A 294 13.43 13.00 26.23
C ILE A 294 14.21 14.01 25.41
N ASP A 295 13.67 15.20 25.23
CA ASP A 295 14.29 16.31 24.48
C ASP A 295 14.80 15.84 23.09
N ASN A 296 13.96 15.08 22.37
CA ASN A 296 14.24 14.48 21.06
C ASN A 296 15.43 13.47 21.04
N ARG A 297 15.80 12.91 22.20
CA ARG A 297 16.83 11.87 22.30
C ARG A 297 16.21 10.59 22.83
N GLU A 298 16.51 9.49 22.18
CA GLU A 298 16.14 8.16 22.64
C GLU A 298 16.98 7.80 23.88
N ILE A 299 16.31 7.52 25.00
CA ILE A 299 16.98 7.27 26.29
C ILE A 299 16.94 5.79 26.65
N ALA A 300 15.83 5.10 26.38
CA ALA A 300 15.66 3.71 26.72
C ALA A 300 14.64 3.05 25.81
N THR A 301 14.73 1.73 25.68
CA THR A 301 13.72 0.88 25.05
C THR A 301 13.09 0.01 26.13
N LEU A 302 11.75 -0.06 26.11
CA LEU A 302 10.96 -0.90 27.01
C LEU A 302 10.26 -1.99 26.20
N GLY A 303 10.14 -3.19 26.76
CA GLY A 303 9.55 -4.37 26.13
C GLY A 303 8.45 -5.03 26.95
N ASN A 304 8.11 -6.26 26.58
CA ASN A 304 7.04 -7.02 27.22
C ASN A 304 7.23 -7.12 28.73
N GLY A 305 6.20 -6.78 29.50
CA GLY A 305 6.24 -6.78 30.95
C GLY A 305 6.79 -5.50 31.59
N ASP A 306 7.40 -4.62 30.80
CA ASP A 306 7.77 -3.30 31.28
C ASP A 306 6.55 -2.37 31.33
N PHE A 307 6.69 -1.29 32.07
CA PHE A 307 5.63 -0.30 32.23
C PHE A 307 6.18 1.14 32.23
N PHE A 308 5.30 2.09 31.98
CA PHE A 308 5.65 3.51 31.87
C PHE A 308 4.47 4.41 32.21
N GLY A 309 4.72 5.70 32.37
CA GLY A 309 3.70 6.72 32.67
C GLY A 309 3.40 6.85 34.16
N GLU A 310 4.05 6.08 35.01
CA GLU A 310 3.92 6.07 36.48
C GLU A 310 4.33 7.41 37.10
N MET A 311 5.31 8.09 36.52
CA MET A 311 5.87 9.32 37.09
C MET A 311 4.84 10.47 37.10
N SER A 312 4.10 10.65 36.03
CA SER A 312 3.04 11.67 35.99
C SER A 312 1.84 11.27 36.83
N LEU A 313 1.47 10.00 36.82
CA LEU A 313 0.41 9.45 37.64
C LEU A 313 0.62 9.75 39.13
N LEU A 314 1.83 9.52 39.62
CA LEU A 314 2.16 9.61 41.06
C LEU A 314 2.61 10.99 41.52
N SER A 315 3.18 11.80 40.65
CA SER A 315 3.65 13.14 40.98
C SER A 315 2.65 14.25 40.68
N GLY A 316 1.62 13.97 39.87
CA GLY A 316 0.70 14.97 39.34
C GLY A 316 1.37 15.96 38.40
N LYS A 317 2.58 15.64 37.92
CA LYS A 317 3.32 16.45 36.94
C LYS A 317 3.04 15.97 35.52
N PRO A 318 3.24 16.81 34.50
CA PRO A 318 3.19 16.41 33.11
C PRO A 318 4.12 15.23 32.78
N ARG A 319 3.91 14.58 31.64
CA ARG A 319 4.72 13.47 31.15
C ARG A 319 6.19 13.89 31.04
N THR A 320 7.07 13.13 31.65
CA THR A 320 8.52 13.46 31.68
C THR A 320 9.27 13.07 30.40
N ALA A 321 8.62 12.30 29.53
CA ALA A 321 9.18 11.81 28.28
C ALA A 321 8.05 11.57 27.26
N SER A 322 8.38 11.57 25.98
CA SER A 322 7.53 11.02 24.93
C SER A 322 7.75 9.52 24.83
N ILE A 323 6.68 8.80 24.53
CA ILE A 323 6.74 7.34 24.30
C ILE A 323 6.23 7.05 22.88
N LYS A 324 7.03 6.29 22.11
CA LYS A 324 6.73 5.93 20.74
C LYS A 324 6.84 4.42 20.56
N ALA A 325 5.92 3.81 19.84
CA ALA A 325 5.96 2.40 19.51
C ALA A 325 7.03 2.11 18.45
N LEU A 326 7.91 1.14 18.70
CA LEU A 326 8.93 0.66 17.74
C LEU A 326 8.41 -0.43 16.82
N GLU A 327 7.39 -1.12 17.24
CA GLU A 327 6.67 -2.18 16.53
C GLU A 327 5.19 -2.11 16.96
N ASP A 328 4.30 -2.89 16.32
CA ASP A 328 2.91 -2.95 16.74
C ASP A 328 2.85 -3.42 18.20
N THR A 329 2.30 -2.56 19.06
CA THR A 329 2.42 -2.69 20.52
C THR A 329 1.05 -2.69 21.19
N GLU A 330 0.75 -3.75 21.94
CA GLU A 330 -0.45 -3.87 22.76
C GLU A 330 -0.16 -3.42 24.18
N LEU A 331 -0.95 -2.46 24.66
CA LEU A 331 -0.82 -1.86 25.99
C LEU A 331 -2.05 -2.10 26.84
N LEU A 332 -1.83 -2.45 28.10
CA LEU A 332 -2.83 -2.36 29.15
C LEU A 332 -2.76 -1.00 29.79
N ILE A 333 -3.89 -0.29 29.83
CA ILE A 333 -3.98 1.06 30.36
C ILE A 333 -4.80 1.04 31.64
N ILE A 334 -4.20 1.55 32.72
CA ILE A 334 -4.84 1.69 34.03
C ILE A 334 -4.95 3.19 34.34
N HIS A 335 -6.17 3.65 34.55
CA HIS A 335 -6.43 5.04 34.90
C HIS A 335 -6.19 5.30 36.39
N LYS A 336 -5.80 6.54 36.71
CA LYS A 336 -5.45 7.00 38.06
C LYS A 336 -6.50 6.69 39.12
N GLU A 337 -7.77 6.92 38.81
CA GLU A 337 -8.88 6.75 39.74
C GLU A 337 -8.98 5.29 40.20
N HIS A 338 -8.96 4.36 39.26
CA HIS A 338 -9.02 2.94 39.55
C HIS A 338 -7.78 2.43 40.29
N PHE A 339 -6.60 2.93 39.91
CA PHE A 339 -5.36 2.59 40.58
C PHE A 339 -5.33 3.09 42.04
N LYS A 340 -5.91 4.27 42.30
CA LYS A 340 -6.06 4.85 43.62
C LYS A 340 -6.95 3.98 44.53
N GLU A 341 -8.08 3.50 44.04
CA GLU A 341 -9.00 2.61 44.75
C GLU A 341 -8.31 1.27 45.15
N LEU A 342 -7.62 0.64 44.19
CA LEU A 342 -6.90 -0.61 44.44
C LEU A 342 -5.83 -0.52 45.53
N ILE A 343 -5.10 0.60 45.59
CA ILE A 343 -4.04 0.77 46.58
C ILE A 343 -4.62 1.11 47.97
N LYS A 344 -5.73 1.83 48.05
CA LYS A 344 -6.38 2.10 49.33
C LYS A 344 -6.73 0.81 50.10
N ASP A 345 -7.17 -0.20 49.33
CA ASP A 345 -7.61 -1.47 49.90
C ASP A 345 -6.47 -2.47 50.11
N ASN A 346 -5.26 -2.24 49.59
CA ASN A 346 -4.16 -3.19 49.58
C ASN A 346 -2.80 -2.56 49.92
N LYS A 347 -2.42 -2.63 51.19
CA LYS A 347 -1.15 -2.09 51.71
C LYS A 347 0.10 -2.70 51.05
N SER A 348 0.05 -3.97 50.65
CA SER A 348 1.16 -4.64 49.96
C SER A 348 1.46 -4.03 48.59
N ILE A 349 0.44 -3.54 47.87
CA ILE A 349 0.62 -2.84 46.62
C ILE A 349 1.35 -1.51 46.83
N PHE A 350 0.98 -0.78 47.86
CA PHE A 350 1.63 0.47 48.23
C PHE A 350 3.12 0.28 48.50
N ASP A 351 3.51 -0.75 49.23
CA ASP A 351 4.91 -1.01 49.59
C ASP A 351 5.73 -1.41 48.35
N ASN A 352 5.17 -2.20 47.43
CA ASN A 352 5.81 -2.59 46.19
C ASN A 352 5.96 -1.40 45.21
N VAL A 353 4.92 -0.60 45.04
CA VAL A 353 4.95 0.65 44.26
C VAL A 353 5.99 1.60 44.84
N PHE A 354 6.05 1.76 46.16
CA PHE A 354 7.03 2.61 46.83
C PHE A 354 8.47 2.15 46.59
N LYS A 355 8.73 0.87 46.75
CA LYS A 355 10.05 0.27 46.52
C LYS A 355 10.52 0.51 45.08
N TYR A 356 9.67 0.17 44.11
CA TYR A 356 9.99 0.31 42.71
C TYR A 356 10.23 1.78 42.29
N LEU A 357 9.38 2.69 42.70
CA LEU A 357 9.56 4.11 42.41
C LEU A 357 10.83 4.70 43.02
N SER A 358 11.15 4.26 44.21
CA SER A 358 12.38 4.68 44.88
C SER A 358 13.62 4.18 44.14
N GLU A 359 13.60 3.00 43.56
CA GLU A 359 14.67 2.44 42.74
C GLU A 359 14.78 3.20 41.41
N ARG A 360 13.68 3.44 40.74
CA ARG A 360 13.65 4.13 39.43
C ARG A 360 14.00 5.62 39.53
N GLU A 361 13.60 6.30 40.59
CA GLU A 361 14.01 7.70 40.85
C GLU A 361 15.52 7.78 41.18
N LYS A 362 16.10 6.74 41.80
CA LYS A 362 17.55 6.56 41.98
C LYS A 362 18.28 6.40 40.64
N GLU A 363 17.74 5.61 39.71
CA GLU A 363 18.32 5.41 38.37
C GLU A 363 18.21 6.68 37.51
N ASN A 364 17.08 7.35 37.54
CA ASN A 364 16.89 8.62 36.81
C ASN A 364 17.85 9.72 37.29
N LEU A 365 18.14 9.76 38.58
CA LEU A 365 19.11 10.68 39.12
C LEU A 365 20.56 10.29 38.74
N LYS A 366 20.89 9.00 38.70
CA LYS A 366 22.18 8.52 38.20
C LYS A 366 22.36 8.88 36.73
N ASN A 367 21.35 8.69 35.88
CA ASN A 367 21.40 9.00 34.45
C ASN A 367 21.51 10.51 34.17
N LYS A 368 20.83 11.35 34.98
CA LYS A 368 21.01 12.81 34.92
C LYS A 368 22.38 13.27 35.40
N GLN A 369 23.02 12.52 36.31
CA GLN A 369 24.36 12.87 36.86
C GLN A 369 25.52 12.26 36.09
N ASN A 370 25.33 11.19 35.30
CA ASN A 370 26.35 10.69 34.38
C ASN A 370 26.75 11.71 33.28
N PHE A 371 25.98 12.78 33.17
CA PHE A 371 26.38 13.97 32.38
C PHE A 371 27.33 14.96 33.15
N ASN A 372 27.43 14.81 34.49
CA ASN A 372 28.34 15.60 35.31
C ASN A 372 28.89 14.72 36.44
N LEU A 373 30.06 14.09 36.19
CA LEU A 373 31.02 13.52 37.16
C LEU A 373 30.43 12.71 38.37
N SER A 374 30.91 11.47 38.43
CA SER A 374 30.89 10.52 39.56
C SER A 374 30.69 11.14 40.97
N LEU A 375 29.52 10.98 41.55
CA LEU A 375 29.27 11.20 42.95
C LEU A 375 28.46 10.03 43.50
N ASP A 376 29.09 9.23 44.39
CA ASP A 376 28.41 8.25 45.21
C ASP A 376 27.33 8.94 46.07
N PHE A 377 26.09 8.46 45.95
CA PHE A 377 24.98 8.97 46.75
C PHE A 377 25.25 8.78 48.25
N ASN A 378 25.39 9.86 48.96
CA ASN A 378 25.53 9.82 50.41
C ASN A 378 24.23 9.28 51.04
N LYS A 379 24.33 8.43 52.06
CA LYS A 379 23.20 7.77 52.77
C LYS A 379 22.06 8.76 53.13
N LYS A 380 22.42 10.04 53.37
CA LYS A 380 21.49 11.11 53.71
C LYS A 380 20.67 11.60 52.48
N GLN A 381 21.25 11.53 51.30
CA GLN A 381 20.55 11.90 50.05
C GLN A 381 19.55 10.82 49.61
N LEU A 382 19.89 9.53 49.84
CA LEU A 382 19.00 8.39 49.64
C LEU A 382 17.79 8.45 50.56
N GLN A 383 17.99 8.73 51.85
CA GLN A 383 16.89 8.89 52.83
C GLN A 383 15.98 10.08 52.50
N ASN A 384 16.52 11.17 51.98
CA ASN A 384 15.72 12.33 51.58
C ASN A 384 14.89 12.03 50.34
N LEU A 385 15.43 11.25 49.38
CA LEU A 385 14.76 10.78 48.21
C LEU A 385 13.55 9.89 48.57
N GLU A 386 13.80 8.88 49.40
CA GLU A 386 12.75 7.96 49.91
C GLU A 386 11.64 8.72 50.65
N LYS A 387 12.00 9.69 51.48
CA LYS A 387 11.02 10.56 52.15
C LYS A 387 10.24 11.43 51.17
N SER A 388 10.88 11.88 50.05
CA SER A 388 10.22 12.66 49.00
C SER A 388 9.20 11.81 48.23
N VAL A 389 9.61 10.60 47.83
CA VAL A 389 8.74 9.63 47.17
C VAL A 389 7.57 9.23 48.05
N PHE A 390 7.84 8.93 49.33
CA PHE A 390 6.79 8.62 50.30
C PHE A 390 5.78 9.75 50.47
N ARG A 391 6.24 10.99 50.63
CA ARG A 391 5.34 12.15 50.73
C ARG A 391 4.49 12.37 49.49
N LYS A 392 5.06 12.13 48.28
CA LYS A 392 4.32 12.22 47.02
C LYS A 392 3.23 11.14 46.97
N LEU A 393 3.54 9.92 47.35
CA LEU A 393 2.58 8.83 47.36
C LEU A 393 1.46 9.04 48.40
N VAL A 394 1.81 9.45 49.64
CA VAL A 394 0.81 9.76 50.68
C VAL A 394 -0.13 10.89 50.21
N LYS A 395 0.42 11.94 49.60
CA LYS A 395 -0.39 13.02 49.01
C LYS A 395 -1.26 12.57 47.86
N PHE A 396 -0.75 11.68 47.00
CA PHE A 396 -1.47 11.12 45.85
C PHE A 396 -2.65 10.24 46.29
N PHE A 397 -2.44 9.38 47.28
CA PHE A 397 -3.46 8.47 47.80
C PHE A 397 -4.39 9.08 48.82
N GLU A 398 -4.10 10.31 49.30
CA GLU A 398 -4.86 10.98 50.36
C GLU A 398 -4.97 10.14 51.64
N ILE A 399 -3.87 9.42 51.99
CA ILE A 399 -3.73 8.59 53.20
C ILE A 399 -3.02 9.38 54.29
#